data_771693b5d796a9cad5416f87dfebb1cf
#
_entry.id   771693b5d796a9cad5416f87dfebb1cf
#
_cell.length_a   1.000
_cell.length_b   1.000
_cell.length_c   1.000
_cell.angle_alpha   90.00
_cell.angle_beta   90.00
_cell.angle_gamma   90.00
#
_symmetry.space_group_name_H-M   'P 1'
#
loop_
_entity.id
_entity.type
_entity.pdbx_description
1 polymer ?
#
loop_
_entity_poly.entity_id
_entity_poly.type
_entity_poly.pdbx_seq_one_letter_code
_entity_poly.pdbx_strand_id
1 'polypeptide(L)'
;MKKWSKVVFNQKAVVISLLALVLVLSACGNSGGKSAEAASGKETRDITIKIGFQKYGTINILKADGSLDKRLKDERNIAIEWIEFPGGPQLLEALNVGSLDLGHTGEAPPIFAQAAGAPLVYLAHEPASPQSEGIIVPKGSPIKSVADLKGKTVVLNKGSNVHYLLVKQLEKAGVAYSDVDVKFLPPADARAAFEKGSVDAWVIWDPFLAAAQTATGGTVLADGTGVVANHEFYLATRAFAEKYPDLVDILLEEADKIDVWSKDHPQELAEKLSPQLGIDVESLLLASGRRAYGVQQIDEELIVAQQAIADTFYDLELIPVKLDINDAIIK
;
A
#
# COMPACT_ATOMS: atom_id res chain seq x y z
N MET A 1 -42.60 45.12 -11.29
CA MET A 1 -43.91 44.48 -11.59
C MET A 1 -43.78 43.67 -12.89
N LYS A 2 -43.63 42.38 -12.85
CA LYS A 2 -43.91 41.45 -13.95
C LYS A 2 -44.34 40.12 -13.36
N LYS A 3 -45.53 39.70 -13.75
CA LYS A 3 -46.32 38.58 -13.23
C LYS A 3 -45.72 37.25 -13.66
N TRP A 4 -45.70 36.29 -12.74
CA TRP A 4 -45.50 34.89 -13.02
C TRP A 4 -46.85 34.21 -13.30
N SER A 5 -46.99 33.61 -14.45
CA SER A 5 -48.12 32.77 -14.80
C SER A 5 -47.82 31.30 -14.48
N LYS A 6 -48.65 30.72 -13.62
CA LYS A 6 -48.70 29.28 -13.32
C LYS A 6 -49.28 28.53 -14.51
N VAL A 7 -48.60 27.50 -14.98
CA VAL A 7 -49.21 26.51 -15.86
C VAL A 7 -49.46 25.25 -15.03
N VAL A 8 -50.74 24.99 -14.81
CA VAL A 8 -51.29 23.75 -14.24
C VAL A 8 -51.48 22.78 -15.40
N PHE A 9 -50.85 21.62 -15.38
CA PHE A 9 -51.17 20.54 -16.31
C PHE A 9 -51.86 19.38 -15.60
N ASN A 10 -53.00 19.08 -16.12
CA ASN A 10 -54.09 18.28 -15.60
C ASN A 10 -53.78 16.79 -15.73
N GLN A 11 -54.02 16.04 -14.66
CA GLN A 11 -54.15 14.58 -14.69
C GLN A 11 -55.46 14.20 -15.35
N LYS A 12 -55.45 13.25 -16.24
CA LYS A 12 -56.40 12.10 -16.35
C LYS A 12 -56.37 11.48 -17.75
N ALA A 13 -56.44 10.18 -17.70
CA ALA A 13 -56.85 9.24 -18.77
C ALA A 13 -55.76 8.89 -19.82
N VAL A 14 -55.26 7.65 -19.84
CA VAL A 14 -55.88 6.53 -20.54
C VAL A 14 -55.37 5.20 -19.98
N VAL A 15 -56.29 4.46 -19.40
CA VAL A 15 -56.21 3.01 -19.13
C VAL A 15 -56.87 2.33 -20.34
N ILE A 16 -56.46 1.10 -20.64
CA ILE A 16 -57.18 0.05 -21.37
C ILE A 16 -56.44 -0.50 -22.60
N SER A 17 -56.27 -1.80 -22.49
CA SER A 17 -56.19 -2.87 -23.51
C SER A 17 -54.76 -3.18 -24.04
N LEU A 18 -54.27 -4.41 -24.00
CA LEU A 18 -54.90 -5.72 -24.23
C LEU A 18 -54.10 -6.85 -23.61
N LEU A 19 -54.82 -7.72 -22.96
CA LEU A 19 -54.55 -9.13 -22.64
C LEU A 19 -54.66 -9.97 -23.90
N ALA A 20 -53.86 -10.99 -24.02
CA ALA A 20 -54.02 -12.24 -24.76
C ALA A 20 -52.83 -12.54 -25.64
N LEU A 21 -52.15 -13.63 -25.48
CA LEU A 21 -52.39 -15.01 -25.93
C LEU A 21 -51.17 -15.84 -25.46
N VAL A 22 -51.16 -16.65 -24.46
CA VAL A 22 -51.62 -18.02 -24.25
C VAL A 22 -51.01 -19.06 -25.19
N LEU A 23 -50.18 -19.93 -24.55
CA LEU A 23 -50.11 -21.38 -24.63
C LEU A 23 -49.78 -22.07 -25.97
N VAL A 24 -49.00 -23.09 -25.76
CA VAL A 24 -48.91 -24.43 -26.39
C VAL A 24 -47.50 -24.68 -26.91
N LEU A 25 -46.71 -25.68 -26.57
CA LEU A 25 -47.00 -27.09 -26.31
C LEU A 25 -45.77 -27.75 -25.65
N SER A 26 -46.10 -28.64 -24.75
CA SER A 26 -45.21 -29.69 -24.29
C SER A 26 -44.94 -30.69 -25.39
N ALA A 27 -43.71 -31.11 -25.56
CA ALA A 27 -43.38 -32.37 -26.21
C ALA A 27 -42.28 -33.09 -25.43
N CYS A 28 -42.64 -34.19 -24.84
CA CYS A 28 -41.75 -35.19 -24.28
C CYS A 28 -40.88 -35.81 -25.38
N GLY A 29 -39.62 -35.98 -25.08
CA GLY A 29 -38.66 -36.75 -25.91
C GLY A 29 -37.55 -37.27 -25.03
N ASN A 30 -37.56 -38.51 -24.80
CA ASN A 30 -36.86 -39.45 -23.96
C ASN A 30 -35.34 -39.53 -24.13
N SER A 31 -34.66 -39.84 -23.04
CA SER A 31 -33.45 -40.64 -22.82
C SER A 31 -32.14 -40.27 -23.48
N GLY A 32 -31.17 -40.03 -22.63
CA GLY A 32 -29.74 -40.04 -22.93
C GLY A 32 -28.93 -39.43 -21.81
N GLY A 33 -28.69 -40.19 -20.72
CA GLY A 33 -27.77 -39.79 -19.68
C GLY A 33 -26.37 -39.56 -20.23
N LYS A 34 -25.92 -38.31 -20.23
CA LYS A 34 -24.53 -37.96 -20.17
C LYS A 34 -24.38 -37.06 -18.93
N SER A 35 -23.60 -37.59 -18.00
CA SER A 35 -23.06 -36.81 -16.89
C SER A 35 -22.52 -35.51 -17.45
N ALA A 36 -23.14 -34.39 -17.14
CA ALA A 36 -22.54 -33.09 -17.32
C ALA A 36 -21.45 -33.01 -16.28
N GLU A 37 -20.19 -33.28 -16.70
CA GLU A 37 -19.03 -32.72 -16.03
C GLU A 37 -19.32 -31.23 -15.92
N ALA A 38 -19.44 -30.77 -14.67
CA ALA A 38 -19.44 -29.36 -14.38
C ALA A 38 -18.05 -28.82 -14.82
N ALA A 39 -17.99 -28.35 -16.06
CA ALA A 39 -16.93 -27.47 -16.46
C ALA A 39 -17.03 -26.27 -15.50
N SER A 40 -16.07 -26.16 -14.59
CA SER A 40 -15.80 -24.96 -13.79
C SER A 40 -15.39 -23.88 -14.80
N GLY A 41 -16.37 -23.30 -15.45
CA GLY A 41 -16.17 -22.15 -16.31
C GLY A 41 -15.70 -21.02 -15.43
N LYS A 42 -14.43 -20.63 -15.56
CA LYS A 42 -13.91 -19.41 -14.97
C LYS A 42 -14.81 -18.26 -15.43
N GLU A 43 -15.49 -17.64 -14.49
CA GLU A 43 -16.38 -16.51 -14.75
C GLU A 43 -15.55 -15.34 -15.27
N THR A 44 -15.75 -14.94 -16.53
CA THR A 44 -15.11 -13.74 -17.08
C THR A 44 -15.86 -12.51 -16.59
N ARG A 45 -15.12 -11.55 -16.05
CA ARG A 45 -15.65 -10.30 -15.50
C ARG A 45 -15.11 -9.13 -16.29
N ASP A 46 -15.99 -8.23 -16.72
CA ASP A 46 -15.59 -6.99 -17.40
C ASP A 46 -15.46 -5.88 -16.34
N ILE A 47 -14.36 -5.96 -15.55
CA ILE A 47 -14.05 -4.98 -14.51
C ILE A 47 -12.61 -4.48 -14.68
N THR A 48 -12.34 -3.31 -14.13
CA THR A 48 -10.98 -2.77 -13.98
C THR A 48 -10.67 -2.71 -12.48
N ILE A 49 -9.54 -3.30 -12.08
CA ILE A 49 -9.04 -3.24 -10.71
C ILE A 49 -8.07 -2.07 -10.60
N LYS A 50 -8.23 -1.23 -9.59
CA LYS A 50 -7.35 -0.09 -9.32
C LYS A 50 -6.35 -0.43 -8.23
N ILE A 51 -5.07 -0.50 -8.59
CA ILE A 51 -3.99 -0.88 -7.67
C ILE A 51 -3.05 0.30 -7.46
N GLY A 52 -2.95 0.74 -6.19
CA GLY A 52 -1.99 1.75 -5.77
C GLY A 52 -0.63 1.14 -5.49
N PHE A 53 0.44 1.81 -5.95
CA PHE A 53 1.81 1.39 -5.69
C PHE A 53 2.73 2.57 -5.39
N GLN A 54 3.87 2.28 -4.78
CA GLN A 54 4.95 3.24 -4.51
C GLN A 54 6.18 2.89 -5.36
N LYS A 55 7.11 3.81 -5.49
CA LYS A 55 8.41 3.50 -6.11
C LYS A 55 9.10 2.40 -5.32
N TYR A 56 9.53 1.35 -6.04
CA TYR A 56 10.07 0.13 -5.46
C TYR A 56 9.02 -0.67 -4.67
N GLY A 57 9.38 -1.84 -4.13
CA GLY A 57 8.42 -2.74 -3.48
C GLY A 57 7.79 -3.74 -4.46
N THR A 58 7.24 -4.83 -3.92
CA THR A 58 6.75 -5.98 -4.71
C THR A 58 5.71 -5.58 -5.75
N ILE A 59 4.77 -4.72 -5.41
CA ILE A 59 3.72 -4.28 -6.36
C ILE A 59 4.31 -3.47 -7.53
N ASN A 60 5.35 -2.67 -7.30
CA ASN A 60 6.04 -1.98 -8.40
C ASN A 60 6.80 -2.96 -9.30
N ILE A 61 7.43 -3.97 -8.71
CA ILE A 61 8.13 -5.04 -9.45
C ILE A 61 7.13 -5.85 -10.28
N LEU A 62 6.02 -6.26 -9.68
CA LEU A 62 4.94 -7.00 -10.32
C LEU A 62 4.35 -6.25 -11.52
N LYS A 63 4.09 -4.95 -11.36
CA LYS A 63 3.69 -4.05 -12.45
C LYS A 63 4.72 -4.03 -13.57
N ALA A 64 6.01 -3.90 -13.23
CA ALA A 64 7.11 -3.85 -14.22
C ALA A 64 7.31 -5.18 -14.95
N ASP A 65 6.95 -6.29 -14.31
CA ASP A 65 6.99 -7.63 -14.89
C ASP A 65 5.80 -7.87 -15.84
N GLY A 66 4.60 -7.45 -15.48
CA GLY A 66 3.38 -7.57 -16.27
C GLY A 66 2.71 -8.95 -16.19
N SER A 67 3.18 -9.86 -15.35
CA SER A 67 2.60 -11.21 -15.18
C SER A 67 1.18 -11.17 -14.66
N LEU A 68 0.90 -10.31 -13.68
CA LEU A 68 -0.45 -10.15 -13.13
C LEU A 68 -1.43 -9.61 -14.18
N ASP A 69 -1.04 -8.57 -14.94
CA ASP A 69 -1.86 -8.00 -16.02
C ASP A 69 -2.22 -9.07 -17.03
N LYS A 70 -1.21 -9.84 -17.46
CA LYS A 70 -1.40 -10.94 -18.43
C LYS A 70 -2.34 -12.01 -17.87
N ARG A 71 -2.10 -12.49 -16.64
CA ARG A 71 -2.90 -13.55 -16.02
C ARG A 71 -4.37 -13.13 -15.86
N LEU A 72 -4.62 -11.93 -15.32
CA LEU A 72 -5.98 -11.43 -15.12
C LEU A 72 -6.70 -11.19 -16.45
N LYS A 73 -5.99 -10.69 -17.47
CA LYS A 73 -6.57 -10.51 -18.80
C LYS A 73 -6.95 -11.85 -19.44
N ASP A 74 -6.02 -12.81 -19.44
CA ASP A 74 -6.21 -14.11 -20.13
C ASP A 74 -7.23 -15.00 -19.40
N GLU A 75 -7.23 -15.00 -18.06
CA GLU A 75 -8.06 -15.90 -17.28
C GLU A 75 -9.46 -15.34 -16.94
N ARG A 76 -9.59 -14.01 -16.85
CA ARG A 76 -10.77 -13.36 -16.29
C ARG A 76 -11.33 -12.21 -17.13
N ASN A 77 -10.64 -11.78 -18.18
CA ASN A 77 -10.91 -10.55 -18.95
C ASN A 77 -10.92 -9.27 -18.08
N ILE A 78 -10.03 -9.21 -17.09
CA ILE A 78 -9.89 -8.09 -16.16
C ILE A 78 -8.71 -7.24 -16.58
N ALA A 79 -8.87 -5.91 -16.52
CA ALA A 79 -7.80 -4.93 -16.69
C ALA A 79 -7.34 -4.39 -15.33
N ILE A 80 -6.10 -3.94 -15.25
CA ILE A 80 -5.55 -3.24 -14.09
C ILE A 80 -5.29 -1.78 -14.46
N GLU A 81 -5.69 -0.87 -13.57
CA GLU A 81 -5.27 0.51 -13.55
C GLU A 81 -4.24 0.69 -12.44
N TRP A 82 -2.98 0.94 -12.81
CA TRP A 82 -1.88 1.16 -11.88
C TRP A 82 -1.73 2.64 -11.55
N ILE A 83 -1.75 2.99 -10.26
CA ILE A 83 -1.69 4.38 -9.80
C ILE A 83 -0.50 4.55 -8.84
N GLU A 84 0.47 5.40 -9.21
CA GLU A 84 1.67 5.66 -8.41
C GLU A 84 1.40 6.72 -7.34
N PHE A 85 1.92 6.48 -6.12
CA PHE A 85 1.85 7.41 -5.00
C PHE A 85 3.25 7.67 -4.42
N PRO A 86 3.48 8.86 -3.85
CA PRO A 86 4.78 9.22 -3.28
C PRO A 86 5.08 8.50 -1.96
N GLY A 87 4.07 7.92 -1.31
CA GLY A 87 4.17 7.21 -0.04
C GLY A 87 2.87 6.55 0.39
N GLY A 88 2.96 5.65 1.36
CA GLY A 88 1.82 4.89 1.88
C GLY A 88 0.67 5.74 2.42
N PRO A 89 0.90 6.82 3.18
CA PRO A 89 -0.18 7.68 3.65
C PRO A 89 -1.06 8.22 2.51
N GLN A 90 -0.47 8.75 1.44
CA GLN A 90 -1.20 9.29 0.29
C GLN A 90 -1.94 8.18 -0.49
N LEU A 91 -1.34 6.99 -0.58
CA LEU A 91 -1.97 5.82 -1.18
C LEU A 91 -3.24 5.43 -0.41
N LEU A 92 -3.17 5.38 0.93
CA LEU A 92 -4.30 4.99 1.74
C LEU A 92 -5.37 6.08 1.87
N GLU A 93 -5.04 7.36 1.69
CA GLU A 93 -6.04 8.41 1.49
C GLU A 93 -6.88 8.14 0.23
N ALA A 94 -6.24 7.73 -0.88
CA ALA A 94 -6.95 7.37 -2.11
C ALA A 94 -7.79 6.10 -1.95
N LEU A 95 -7.32 5.11 -1.19
CA LEU A 95 -8.09 3.91 -0.84
C LEU A 95 -9.30 4.27 0.03
N ASN A 96 -9.13 5.15 1.02
CA ASN A 96 -10.21 5.58 1.92
C ASN A 96 -11.38 6.23 1.17
N VAL A 97 -11.11 7.00 0.13
CA VAL A 97 -12.16 7.65 -0.69
C VAL A 97 -12.64 6.78 -1.86
N GLY A 98 -12.25 5.50 -1.92
CA GLY A 98 -12.68 4.55 -2.95
C GLY A 98 -12.07 4.78 -4.34
N SER A 99 -10.95 5.50 -4.41
CA SER A 99 -10.19 5.70 -5.65
C SER A 99 -9.27 4.52 -5.98
N LEU A 100 -9.05 3.61 -5.02
CA LEU A 100 -8.29 2.37 -5.15
C LEU A 100 -9.10 1.19 -4.61
N ASP A 101 -8.86 0.00 -5.16
CA ASP A 101 -9.35 -1.27 -4.66
C ASP A 101 -8.31 -1.96 -3.76
N LEU A 102 -7.05 -1.88 -4.16
CA LEU A 102 -5.90 -2.54 -3.55
C LEU A 102 -4.73 -1.57 -3.41
N GLY A 103 -3.87 -1.84 -2.42
CA GLY A 103 -2.65 -1.08 -2.21
C GLY A 103 -1.61 -1.88 -1.43
N HIS A 104 -0.37 -1.39 -1.46
CA HIS A 104 0.75 -1.99 -0.74
C HIS A 104 1.54 -0.88 -0.05
N THR A 105 1.67 -1.00 1.25
CA THR A 105 2.37 -0.01 2.09
C THR A 105 3.00 -0.67 3.30
N GLY A 106 3.91 0.05 3.95
CA GLY A 106 4.45 -0.38 5.21
C GLY A 106 3.46 -0.40 6.39
N GLU A 107 3.96 -0.70 7.57
CA GLU A 107 3.18 -1.02 8.77
C GLU A 107 2.48 0.18 9.43
N ALA A 108 3.01 1.39 9.31
CA ALA A 108 2.45 2.56 9.98
C ALA A 108 1.27 3.23 9.21
N PRO A 109 1.30 3.39 7.87
CA PRO A 109 0.21 4.04 7.14
C PRO A 109 -1.19 3.47 7.39
N PRO A 110 -1.39 2.12 7.49
CA PRO A 110 -2.70 1.55 7.79
C PRO A 110 -3.29 2.02 9.13
N ILE A 111 -2.46 2.28 10.12
CA ILE A 111 -2.87 2.80 11.44
C ILE A 111 -3.52 4.17 11.29
N PHE A 112 -2.87 5.08 10.56
CA PHE A 112 -3.42 6.41 10.30
C PHE A 112 -4.68 6.37 9.45
N ALA A 113 -4.74 5.47 8.46
CA ALA A 113 -5.91 5.29 7.63
C ALA A 113 -7.11 4.74 8.44
N GLN A 114 -6.89 3.74 9.30
CA GLN A 114 -7.93 3.22 10.20
C GLN A 114 -8.42 4.30 11.17
N ALA A 115 -7.51 5.10 11.74
CA ALA A 115 -7.87 6.22 12.63
C ALA A 115 -8.70 7.29 11.90
N ALA A 116 -8.56 7.41 10.58
CA ALA A 116 -9.37 8.26 9.71
C ALA A 116 -10.66 7.58 9.22
N GLY A 117 -10.96 6.34 9.63
CA GLY A 117 -12.16 5.60 9.27
C GLY A 117 -12.11 4.89 7.91
N ALA A 118 -10.91 4.65 7.36
CA ALA A 118 -10.76 3.94 6.10
C ALA A 118 -11.30 2.50 6.19
N PRO A 119 -12.10 2.04 5.20
CA PRO A 119 -12.67 0.69 5.19
C PRO A 119 -11.66 -0.34 4.65
N LEU A 120 -10.42 -0.28 5.14
CA LEU A 120 -9.35 -1.17 4.73
C LEU A 120 -9.37 -2.51 5.47
N VAL A 121 -8.76 -3.51 4.85
CA VAL A 121 -8.45 -4.81 5.45
C VAL A 121 -7.04 -5.24 5.09
N TYR A 122 -6.38 -5.93 6.03
CA TYR A 122 -5.10 -6.58 5.82
C TYR A 122 -5.30 -7.92 5.11
N LEU A 123 -4.59 -8.13 4.01
CA LEU A 123 -4.67 -9.35 3.21
C LEU A 123 -3.50 -10.30 3.50
N ALA A 124 -2.30 -9.75 3.50
CA ALA A 124 -1.03 -10.45 3.73
C ALA A 124 0.06 -9.43 4.08
N HIS A 125 1.24 -9.92 4.43
CA HIS A 125 2.40 -9.08 4.68
C HIS A 125 3.68 -9.68 4.08
N GLU A 126 4.74 -8.85 3.99
CA GLU A 126 6.10 -9.29 3.69
C GLU A 126 6.88 -9.55 4.98
N PRO A 127 7.95 -10.37 4.94
CA PRO A 127 8.83 -10.55 6.09
C PRO A 127 9.45 -9.23 6.56
N ALA A 128 9.89 -9.18 7.82
CA ALA A 128 10.52 -8.00 8.39
C ALA A 128 11.75 -7.55 7.60
N SER A 129 11.83 -6.26 7.32
CA SER A 129 12.92 -5.62 6.57
C SER A 129 13.48 -4.39 7.30
N PRO A 130 13.97 -4.54 8.55
CA PRO A 130 14.34 -3.41 9.41
C PRO A 130 15.48 -2.55 8.85
N GLN A 131 16.33 -3.08 7.98
CA GLN A 131 17.44 -2.35 7.37
C GLN A 131 17.03 -1.52 6.15
N SER A 132 15.83 -1.71 5.61
CA SER A 132 15.36 -0.99 4.42
C SER A 132 14.77 0.38 4.74
N GLU A 133 14.93 0.86 5.97
CA GLU A 133 14.66 2.24 6.38
C GLU A 133 15.71 2.73 7.37
N GLY A 134 15.91 4.04 7.47
CA GLY A 134 16.94 4.57 8.36
C GLY A 134 16.93 6.08 8.50
N ILE A 135 17.70 6.54 9.50
CA ILE A 135 17.99 7.95 9.74
C ILE A 135 19.33 8.24 9.07
N ILE A 136 19.34 9.08 8.04
CA ILE A 136 20.54 9.48 7.32
C ILE A 136 20.90 10.92 7.66
N VAL A 137 22.19 11.18 7.87
CA VAL A 137 22.76 12.52 8.10
C VAL A 137 23.73 12.88 6.98
N PRO A 138 23.94 14.17 6.68
CA PRO A 138 24.89 14.60 5.66
C PRO A 138 26.31 14.11 5.93
N LYS A 139 27.08 13.91 4.87
CA LYS A 139 28.51 13.59 4.97
C LYS A 139 29.25 14.61 5.84
N GLY A 140 30.00 14.13 6.83
CA GLY A 140 30.71 14.98 7.76
C GLY A 140 29.88 15.68 8.83
N SER A 141 28.58 15.32 8.96
CA SER A 141 27.72 15.82 10.03
C SER A 141 28.36 15.64 11.41
N PRO A 142 28.20 16.61 12.32
CA PRO A 142 28.61 16.47 13.72
C PRO A 142 27.72 15.48 14.51
N ILE A 143 26.53 15.13 13.98
CA ILE A 143 25.61 14.18 14.57
C ILE A 143 26.19 12.76 14.41
N LYS A 144 26.44 12.08 15.53
CA LYS A 144 27.08 10.75 15.56
C LYS A 144 26.19 9.68 16.20
N SER A 145 25.12 10.07 16.88
CA SER A 145 24.16 9.19 17.54
C SER A 145 22.73 9.75 17.43
N VAL A 146 21.74 8.93 17.68
CA VAL A 146 20.33 9.37 17.73
C VAL A 146 20.10 10.40 18.85
N ALA A 147 20.88 10.33 19.95
CA ALA A 147 20.82 11.31 21.03
C ALA A 147 21.20 12.73 20.59
N ASP A 148 22.06 12.87 19.57
CA ASP A 148 22.47 14.16 19.03
C ASP A 148 21.38 14.85 18.19
N LEU A 149 20.26 14.16 17.92
CA LEU A 149 19.11 14.75 17.22
C LEU A 149 18.30 15.72 18.08
N LYS A 150 18.57 15.78 19.39
CA LYS A 150 17.92 16.77 20.27
C LYS A 150 18.18 18.19 19.79
N GLY A 151 17.10 18.95 19.57
CA GLY A 151 17.13 20.32 19.03
C GLY A 151 17.49 20.42 17.54
N LYS A 152 17.53 19.30 16.80
CA LYS A 152 17.84 19.24 15.37
C LYS A 152 16.58 19.21 14.52
N THR A 153 16.71 19.68 13.28
CA THR A 153 15.65 19.61 12.28
C THR A 153 15.73 18.28 11.54
N VAL A 154 14.72 17.44 11.73
CA VAL A 154 14.61 16.11 11.12
C VAL A 154 13.41 16.08 10.19
N VAL A 155 13.62 15.67 8.93
CA VAL A 155 12.54 15.58 7.95
C VAL A 155 12.13 14.14 7.70
N LEU A 156 10.82 13.90 7.54
CA LEU A 156 10.24 12.61 7.18
C LEU A 156 8.83 12.75 6.56
N ASN A 157 8.29 11.65 6.01
CA ASN A 157 6.90 11.61 5.56
C ASN A 157 5.97 11.23 6.75
N LYS A 158 5.04 12.13 7.10
CA LYS A 158 4.12 11.94 8.24
C LYS A 158 3.28 10.67 8.08
N GLY A 159 3.19 9.88 9.14
CA GLY A 159 2.34 8.69 9.17
C GLY A 159 2.87 7.49 8.38
N SER A 160 4.13 7.55 7.90
CA SER A 160 4.83 6.43 7.26
C SER A 160 5.65 5.61 8.28
N ASN A 161 6.22 4.48 7.86
CA ASN A 161 7.09 3.63 8.69
C ASN A 161 8.22 4.41 9.34
N VAL A 162 8.87 5.30 8.58
CA VAL A 162 9.98 6.11 9.10
C VAL A 162 9.54 7.10 10.17
N HIS A 163 8.24 7.41 10.28
CA HIS A 163 7.73 8.15 11.41
C HIS A 163 7.76 7.29 12.68
N TYR A 164 7.36 6.02 12.57
CA TYR A 164 7.44 5.05 13.65
C TYR A 164 8.90 4.74 14.03
N LEU A 165 9.77 4.53 13.02
CA LEU A 165 11.21 4.37 13.23
C LEU A 165 11.80 5.51 14.05
N LEU A 166 11.53 6.78 13.67
CA LEU A 166 12.05 7.93 14.43
C LEU A 166 11.58 7.90 15.88
N VAL A 167 10.28 7.67 16.12
CA VAL A 167 9.70 7.58 17.47
C VAL A 167 10.45 6.54 18.30
N LYS A 168 10.59 5.32 17.77
CA LYS A 168 11.21 4.21 18.49
C LYS A 168 12.72 4.38 18.69
N GLN A 169 13.41 4.99 17.74
CA GLN A 169 14.84 5.29 17.87
C GLN A 169 15.09 6.40 18.91
N LEU A 170 14.25 7.42 18.98
CA LEU A 170 14.32 8.47 20.00
C LEU A 170 14.02 7.91 21.39
N GLU A 171 12.99 7.05 21.52
CA GLU A 171 12.67 6.35 22.76
C GLU A 171 13.87 5.54 23.28
N LYS A 172 14.48 4.74 22.42
CA LYS A 172 15.68 3.95 22.74
C LYS A 172 16.86 4.82 23.17
N ALA A 173 17.00 6.03 22.57
CA ALA A 173 18.06 6.98 22.89
C ALA A 173 17.74 7.85 24.13
N GLY A 174 16.54 7.75 24.75
CA GLY A 174 16.10 8.56 25.87
C GLY A 174 15.86 10.03 25.49
N VAL A 175 15.51 10.32 24.23
CA VAL A 175 15.17 11.66 23.72
C VAL A 175 13.67 11.75 23.55
N ALA A 176 13.04 12.79 24.12
CA ALA A 176 11.62 13.01 23.91
C ALA A 176 11.36 13.41 22.44
N TYR A 177 10.28 12.90 21.84
CA TYR A 177 9.89 13.26 20.48
C TYR A 177 9.73 14.78 20.30
N SER A 178 9.20 15.46 21.33
CA SER A 178 9.05 16.92 21.38
C SER A 178 10.36 17.70 21.44
N ASP A 179 11.49 17.05 21.74
CA ASP A 179 12.81 17.68 21.76
C ASP A 179 13.45 17.78 20.36
N VAL A 180 12.81 17.21 19.32
CA VAL A 180 13.27 17.20 17.94
C VAL A 180 12.36 18.08 17.08
N ASP A 181 12.94 18.93 16.23
CA ASP A 181 12.16 19.76 15.30
C ASP A 181 11.79 18.93 14.06
N VAL A 182 10.69 18.17 14.13
CA VAL A 182 10.26 17.27 13.04
C VAL A 182 9.50 18.04 11.97
N LYS A 183 9.95 17.92 10.72
CA LYS A 183 9.30 18.50 9.54
C LYS A 183 8.73 17.38 8.66
N PHE A 184 7.53 17.61 8.12
CA PHE A 184 6.84 16.65 7.29
C PHE A 184 6.87 17.07 5.83
N LEU A 185 7.57 16.30 5.01
CA LEU A 185 7.68 16.50 3.57
C LEU A 185 7.52 15.17 2.82
N PRO A 186 6.94 15.17 1.61
CA PRO A 186 7.03 14.02 0.71
C PRO A 186 8.49 13.68 0.37
N PRO A 187 8.80 12.43 0.00
CA PRO A 187 10.19 11.98 -0.22
C PRO A 187 11.00 12.86 -1.19
N ALA A 188 10.39 13.33 -2.28
CA ALA A 188 11.10 14.16 -3.26
C ALA A 188 11.52 15.53 -2.68
N ASP A 189 10.63 16.19 -1.93
CA ASP A 189 10.91 17.47 -1.28
C ASP A 189 11.87 17.32 -0.12
N ALA A 190 11.74 16.23 0.66
CA ALA A 190 12.64 15.88 1.76
C ALA A 190 14.06 15.64 1.23
N ARG A 191 14.20 14.93 0.11
CA ARG A 191 15.48 14.72 -0.58
C ARG A 191 16.13 16.05 -0.96
N ALA A 192 15.35 16.94 -1.59
CA ALA A 192 15.84 18.26 -2.00
C ALA A 192 16.29 19.11 -0.79
N ALA A 193 15.54 19.05 0.33
CA ALA A 193 15.92 19.74 1.57
C ALA A 193 17.21 19.16 2.18
N PHE A 194 17.36 17.84 2.19
CA PHE A 194 18.53 17.13 2.69
C PHE A 194 19.78 17.44 1.84
N GLU A 195 19.71 17.33 0.53
CA GLU A 195 20.81 17.61 -0.39
C GLU A 195 21.28 19.07 -0.34
N LYS A 196 20.36 20.03 -0.06
CA LYS A 196 20.70 21.44 0.13
C LYS A 196 21.26 21.77 1.52
N GLY A 197 21.27 20.81 2.45
CA GLY A 197 21.67 21.04 3.84
C GLY A 197 20.70 21.91 4.62
N SER A 198 19.43 21.95 4.24
CA SER A 198 18.36 22.72 4.91
C SER A 198 17.79 21.99 6.13
N VAL A 199 18.14 20.72 6.32
CA VAL A 199 17.75 19.87 7.43
C VAL A 199 18.96 19.11 7.95
N ASP A 200 18.97 18.75 9.24
CA ASP A 200 20.09 18.07 9.89
C ASP A 200 20.10 16.56 9.65
N ALA A 201 18.89 15.96 9.49
CA ALA A 201 18.72 14.55 9.21
C ALA A 201 17.47 14.30 8.38
N TRP A 202 17.46 13.17 7.66
CA TRP A 202 16.33 12.67 6.92
C TRP A 202 16.02 11.23 7.35
N VAL A 203 14.78 10.92 7.68
CA VAL A 203 14.33 9.55 7.97
C VAL A 203 13.57 9.06 6.77
N ILE A 204 14.06 8.00 6.14
CA ILE A 204 13.57 7.56 4.83
C ILE A 204 13.79 6.06 4.63
N TRP A 205 13.01 5.47 3.74
CA TRP A 205 13.06 4.08 3.31
C TRP A 205 13.75 3.90 1.96
N ASP A 206 14.13 2.67 1.65
CA ASP A 206 14.67 2.31 0.35
C ASP A 206 13.59 2.39 -0.76
N PRO A 207 13.96 2.78 -1.97
CA PRO A 207 15.32 2.98 -2.48
C PRO A 207 15.88 4.39 -2.25
N PHE A 208 15.13 5.28 -1.63
CA PHE A 208 15.57 6.66 -1.39
C PHE A 208 16.73 6.73 -0.40
N LEU A 209 16.73 5.84 0.62
CA LEU A 209 17.83 5.76 1.58
C LEU A 209 19.14 5.38 0.87
N ALA A 210 19.12 4.32 0.08
CA ALA A 210 20.26 3.88 -0.72
C ALA A 210 20.73 4.97 -1.69
N ALA A 211 19.79 5.59 -2.43
CA ALA A 211 20.10 6.67 -3.37
C ALA A 211 20.70 7.90 -2.67
N ALA A 212 20.24 8.24 -1.46
CA ALA A 212 20.84 9.32 -0.69
C ALA A 212 22.27 8.98 -0.24
N GLN A 213 22.52 7.73 0.18
CA GLN A 213 23.86 7.28 0.56
C GLN A 213 24.83 7.34 -0.62
N THR A 214 24.47 6.78 -1.76
CA THR A 214 25.35 6.74 -2.94
C THR A 214 25.59 8.12 -3.52
N ALA A 215 24.54 8.94 -3.67
CA ALA A 215 24.64 10.25 -4.31
C ALA A 215 25.35 11.30 -3.43
N THR A 216 25.16 11.28 -2.10
CA THR A 216 25.67 12.34 -1.22
C THR A 216 26.81 11.89 -0.31
N GLY A 217 27.07 10.60 -0.20
CA GLY A 217 27.99 10.03 0.80
C GLY A 217 27.48 10.23 2.23
N GLY A 218 26.17 10.43 2.41
CA GLY A 218 25.53 10.54 3.72
C GLY A 218 25.72 9.27 4.56
N THR A 219 25.72 9.44 5.88
CA THR A 219 25.90 8.35 6.83
C THR A 219 24.57 7.92 7.41
N VAL A 220 24.23 6.63 7.34
CA VAL A 220 23.09 6.07 8.09
C VAL A 220 23.47 6.03 9.56
N LEU A 221 22.76 6.80 10.36
CA LEU A 221 22.98 6.93 11.79
C LEU A 221 22.40 5.75 12.57
N ALA A 222 21.22 5.32 12.16
CA ALA A 222 20.50 4.17 12.70
C ALA A 222 19.48 3.66 11.67
N ASP A 223 19.19 2.37 11.70
CA ASP A 223 18.14 1.69 10.95
C ASP A 223 17.11 1.07 11.90
N GLY A 224 16.20 0.22 11.39
CA GLY A 224 15.18 -0.46 12.19
C GLY A 224 15.68 -1.63 13.04
N THR A 225 16.93 -2.08 12.85
CA THR A 225 17.45 -3.31 13.46
C THR A 225 17.31 -3.29 15.00
N GLY A 226 16.58 -4.27 15.52
CA GLY A 226 16.34 -4.43 16.97
C GLY A 226 15.47 -3.32 17.60
N VAL A 227 14.71 -2.59 16.77
CA VAL A 227 13.82 -1.50 17.21
C VAL A 227 12.44 -1.61 16.57
N VAL A 228 12.37 -1.79 15.25
CA VAL A 228 11.13 -1.94 14.48
C VAL A 228 11.29 -3.07 13.47
N ALA A 229 10.20 -3.72 13.11
CA ALA A 229 10.20 -4.81 12.14
C ALA A 229 10.24 -4.30 10.70
N ASN A 230 9.54 -3.20 10.45
CA ASN A 230 9.34 -2.63 9.12
C ASN A 230 8.75 -3.66 8.14
N HIS A 231 7.53 -4.13 8.45
CA HIS A 231 6.74 -4.95 7.54
C HIS A 231 6.08 -4.11 6.46
N GLU A 232 5.92 -4.71 5.28
CA GLU A 232 5.07 -4.19 4.21
C GLU A 232 3.78 -5.03 4.14
N PHE A 233 2.64 -4.38 3.90
CA PHE A 233 1.32 -5.00 3.89
C PHE A 233 0.63 -4.89 2.54
N TYR A 234 -0.01 -5.98 2.11
CA TYR A 234 -1.01 -5.99 1.07
C TYR A 234 -2.36 -5.64 1.69
N LEU A 235 -3.01 -4.62 1.18
CA LEU A 235 -4.24 -4.04 1.71
C LEU A 235 -5.29 -3.91 0.62
N ALA A 236 -6.56 -4.05 1.00
CA ALA A 236 -7.68 -3.78 0.10
C ALA A 236 -8.77 -2.98 0.81
N THR A 237 -9.71 -2.43 0.04
CA THR A 237 -10.99 -2.08 0.62
C THR A 237 -11.71 -3.36 1.05
N ARG A 238 -12.40 -3.33 2.19
CA ARG A 238 -13.19 -4.49 2.67
C ARG A 238 -14.17 -4.97 1.61
N ALA A 239 -14.86 -4.05 0.95
CA ALA A 239 -15.83 -4.36 -0.10
C ALA A 239 -15.22 -5.10 -1.28
N PHE A 240 -13.99 -4.75 -1.68
CA PHE A 240 -13.28 -5.46 -2.76
C PHE A 240 -12.86 -6.85 -2.32
N ALA A 241 -12.25 -6.98 -1.15
CA ALA A 241 -11.75 -8.25 -0.65
C ALA A 241 -12.88 -9.27 -0.41
N GLU A 242 -14.01 -8.84 0.14
CA GLU A 242 -15.19 -9.70 0.34
C GLU A 242 -15.87 -10.10 -0.97
N LYS A 243 -15.88 -9.20 -1.96
CA LYS A 243 -16.55 -9.45 -3.25
C LYS A 243 -15.70 -10.30 -4.20
N TYR A 244 -14.40 -10.17 -4.14
CA TYR A 244 -13.48 -10.77 -5.09
C TYR A 244 -12.29 -11.51 -4.43
N PRO A 245 -12.55 -12.46 -3.51
CA PRO A 245 -11.46 -13.17 -2.82
C PRO A 245 -10.55 -13.93 -3.78
N ASP A 246 -11.08 -14.48 -4.87
CA ASP A 246 -10.32 -15.15 -5.91
C ASP A 246 -9.33 -14.24 -6.64
N LEU A 247 -9.61 -12.95 -6.74
CA LEU A 247 -8.69 -11.97 -7.33
C LEU A 247 -7.61 -11.54 -6.33
N VAL A 248 -7.92 -11.51 -5.04
CA VAL A 248 -6.94 -11.34 -3.98
C VAL A 248 -5.95 -12.49 -3.99
N ASP A 249 -6.42 -13.73 -4.06
CA ASP A 249 -5.56 -14.92 -4.12
C ASP A 249 -4.61 -14.86 -5.34
N ILE A 250 -5.13 -14.50 -6.52
CA ILE A 250 -4.31 -14.35 -7.73
C ILE A 250 -3.23 -13.28 -7.55
N LEU A 251 -3.58 -12.13 -6.96
CA LEU A 251 -2.62 -11.06 -6.67
C LEU A 251 -1.49 -11.56 -5.77
N LEU A 252 -1.84 -12.19 -4.64
CA LEU A 252 -0.86 -12.66 -3.65
C LEU A 252 0.02 -13.79 -4.22
N GLU A 253 -0.53 -14.70 -5.02
CA GLU A 253 0.26 -15.71 -5.72
C GLU A 253 1.28 -15.10 -6.71
N GLU A 254 0.89 -14.11 -7.51
CA GLU A 254 1.81 -13.45 -8.43
C GLU A 254 2.83 -12.59 -7.69
N ALA A 255 2.44 -11.96 -6.57
CA ALA A 255 3.35 -11.22 -5.71
C ALA A 255 4.42 -12.15 -5.09
N ASP A 256 4.04 -13.32 -4.59
CA ASP A 256 4.99 -14.28 -4.04
C ASP A 256 5.97 -14.81 -5.11
N LYS A 257 5.47 -15.12 -6.31
CA LYS A 257 6.31 -15.56 -7.42
C LYS A 257 7.35 -14.52 -7.81
N ILE A 258 6.94 -13.24 -7.90
CA ILE A 258 7.87 -12.18 -8.30
C ILE A 258 8.87 -11.85 -7.19
N ASP A 259 8.50 -12.02 -5.92
CA ASP A 259 9.39 -11.87 -4.79
C ASP A 259 10.46 -12.97 -4.76
N VAL A 260 10.06 -14.23 -4.99
CA VAL A 260 11.02 -15.35 -5.11
C VAL A 260 12.01 -15.08 -6.25
N TRP A 261 11.52 -14.64 -7.41
CA TRP A 261 12.38 -14.30 -8.53
C TRP A 261 13.32 -13.12 -8.19
N SER A 262 12.80 -12.07 -7.57
CA SER A 262 13.55 -10.87 -7.21
C SER A 262 14.71 -11.14 -6.24
N LYS A 263 14.48 -12.04 -5.28
CA LYS A 263 15.49 -12.48 -4.32
C LYS A 263 16.68 -13.15 -5.02
N ASP A 264 16.40 -13.97 -6.04
CA ASP A 264 17.43 -14.75 -6.74
C ASP A 264 18.11 -13.96 -7.87
N HIS A 265 17.49 -12.84 -8.33
CA HIS A 265 17.95 -12.05 -9.48
C HIS A 265 18.11 -10.56 -9.19
N PRO A 266 18.82 -10.15 -8.10
CA PRO A 266 18.87 -8.74 -7.67
C PRO A 266 19.50 -7.82 -8.73
N GLN A 267 20.47 -8.30 -9.51
CA GLN A 267 21.10 -7.53 -10.57
C GLN A 267 20.12 -7.23 -11.72
N GLU A 268 19.41 -8.25 -12.20
CA GLU A 268 18.42 -8.10 -13.28
C GLU A 268 17.25 -7.20 -12.82
N LEU A 269 16.84 -7.35 -11.57
CA LEU A 269 15.82 -6.49 -10.95
C LEU A 269 16.25 -5.02 -10.96
N ALA A 270 17.47 -4.74 -10.49
CA ALA A 270 18.00 -3.37 -10.44
C ALA A 270 18.11 -2.74 -11.83
N GLU A 271 18.62 -3.51 -12.82
CA GLU A 271 18.71 -3.06 -14.21
C GLU A 271 17.34 -2.80 -14.86
N LYS A 272 16.34 -3.65 -14.57
CA LYS A 272 14.95 -3.50 -15.04
C LYS A 272 14.26 -2.27 -14.45
N LEU A 273 14.48 -1.99 -13.17
CA LEU A 273 13.81 -0.90 -12.46
C LEU A 273 14.51 0.46 -12.61
N SER A 274 15.82 0.50 -12.78
CA SER A 274 16.61 1.73 -12.85
C SER A 274 16.05 2.79 -13.82
N PRO A 275 15.75 2.45 -15.10
CA PRO A 275 15.20 3.43 -16.04
C PRO A 275 13.78 3.89 -15.68
N GLN A 276 13.01 3.07 -14.97
CA GLN A 276 11.64 3.38 -14.59
C GLN A 276 11.59 4.30 -13.36
N LEU A 277 12.49 4.08 -12.40
CA LEU A 277 12.52 4.80 -11.13
C LEU A 277 13.39 6.07 -11.18
N GLY A 278 14.30 6.16 -12.16
CA GLY A 278 15.30 7.22 -12.22
C GLY A 278 16.32 7.11 -11.08
N ILE A 279 16.60 5.90 -10.61
CA ILE A 279 17.57 5.57 -9.55
C ILE A 279 18.61 4.65 -10.18
N ASP A 280 19.88 4.89 -9.87
CA ASP A 280 20.98 4.10 -10.42
C ASP A 280 21.00 2.66 -9.91
N VAL A 281 21.60 1.77 -10.70
CA VAL A 281 21.65 0.33 -10.42
C VAL A 281 22.35 0.01 -9.09
N GLU A 282 23.41 0.75 -8.74
CA GLU A 282 24.15 0.54 -7.49
C GLU A 282 23.25 0.81 -6.28
N SER A 283 22.49 1.91 -6.29
CA SER A 283 21.49 2.23 -5.26
C SER A 283 20.40 1.17 -5.15
N LEU A 284 19.89 0.66 -6.28
CA LEU A 284 18.86 -0.38 -6.28
C LEU A 284 19.39 -1.73 -5.79
N LEU A 285 20.63 -2.08 -6.10
CA LEU A 285 21.29 -3.28 -5.55
C LEU A 285 21.45 -3.18 -4.02
N LEU A 286 21.86 -2.01 -3.52
CA LEU A 286 21.98 -1.77 -2.09
C LEU A 286 20.62 -1.91 -1.40
N ALA A 287 19.55 -1.35 -1.99
CA ALA A 287 18.18 -1.47 -1.50
C ALA A 287 17.70 -2.93 -1.51
N SER A 288 17.95 -3.67 -2.60
CA SER A 288 17.57 -5.09 -2.71
C SER A 288 18.24 -5.96 -1.64
N GLY A 289 19.48 -5.67 -1.28
CA GLY A 289 20.20 -6.40 -0.24
C GLY A 289 19.69 -6.18 1.19
N ARG A 290 18.86 -5.16 1.41
CA ARG A 290 18.27 -4.84 2.73
C ARG A 290 16.86 -5.36 2.89
N ARG A 291 16.22 -5.75 1.81
CA ARG A 291 14.84 -6.20 1.78
C ARG A 291 14.75 -7.71 1.98
N ALA A 292 13.76 -8.15 2.74
CA ALA A 292 13.28 -9.52 2.75
C ALA A 292 12.13 -9.68 1.74
N TYR A 293 11.99 -10.87 1.19
CA TYR A 293 11.06 -11.17 0.10
C TYR A 293 10.13 -12.33 0.48
N GLY A 294 8.92 -12.31 -0.04
CA GLY A 294 7.89 -13.34 0.11
C GLY A 294 6.59 -12.80 0.68
N VAL A 295 5.51 -13.56 0.48
CA VAL A 295 4.18 -13.24 0.98
C VAL A 295 3.84 -14.15 2.13
N GLN A 296 3.45 -13.58 3.28
CA GLN A 296 3.10 -14.28 4.50
C GLN A 296 1.67 -13.95 4.92
N GLN A 297 1.01 -14.90 5.56
CA GLN A 297 -0.33 -14.72 6.10
C GLN A 297 -0.29 -13.86 7.37
N ILE A 298 -1.37 -13.12 7.60
CA ILE A 298 -1.56 -12.37 8.85
C ILE A 298 -1.79 -13.38 9.98
N ASP A 299 -0.92 -13.36 10.98
CA ASP A 299 -1.02 -14.19 12.17
C ASP A 299 -1.25 -13.34 13.44
N GLU A 300 -1.45 -14.01 14.56
CA GLU A 300 -1.71 -13.35 15.85
C GLU A 300 -0.51 -12.55 16.36
N GLU A 301 0.72 -13.00 16.11
CA GLU A 301 1.94 -12.29 16.51
C GLU A 301 2.05 -10.96 15.78
N LEU A 302 1.77 -10.95 14.47
CA LEU A 302 1.76 -9.75 13.66
C LEU A 302 0.64 -8.78 14.08
N ILE A 303 -0.57 -9.28 14.40
CA ILE A 303 -1.67 -8.45 14.89
C ILE A 303 -1.27 -7.75 16.20
N VAL A 304 -0.64 -8.47 17.12
CA VAL A 304 -0.14 -7.89 18.39
C VAL A 304 0.94 -6.84 18.12
N ALA A 305 1.87 -7.10 17.20
CA ALA A 305 2.90 -6.13 16.83
C ALA A 305 2.28 -4.86 16.20
N GLN A 306 1.31 -5.04 15.29
CA GLN A 306 0.60 -3.92 14.66
C GLN A 306 -0.23 -3.12 15.67
N GLN A 307 -0.83 -3.78 16.68
CA GLN A 307 -1.52 -3.11 17.78
C GLN A 307 -0.57 -2.25 18.60
N ALA A 308 0.65 -2.72 18.86
CA ALA A 308 1.65 -1.94 19.59
C ALA A 308 2.06 -0.66 18.85
N ILE A 309 2.09 -0.68 17.50
CA ILE A 309 2.31 0.52 16.69
C ILE A 309 1.15 1.50 16.86
N ALA A 310 -0.09 1.02 16.80
CA ALA A 310 -1.29 1.83 16.98
C ALA A 310 -1.34 2.47 18.38
N ASP A 311 -1.05 1.70 19.42
CA ASP A 311 -1.00 2.19 20.81
C ASP A 311 0.10 3.26 20.96
N THR A 312 1.28 3.06 20.38
CA THR A 312 2.38 4.06 20.39
C THR A 312 1.94 5.39 19.79
N PHE A 313 1.27 5.37 18.63
CA PHE A 313 0.81 6.60 17.98
C PHE A 313 -0.36 7.26 18.72
N TYR A 314 -1.21 6.49 19.37
CA TYR A 314 -2.28 7.00 20.22
C TYR A 314 -1.71 7.67 21.48
N ASP A 315 -0.78 7.05 22.18
CA ASP A 315 -0.14 7.56 23.40
C ASP A 315 0.66 8.86 23.14
N LEU A 316 1.16 9.02 21.93
CA LEU A 316 1.84 10.24 21.46
C LEU A 316 0.87 11.29 20.89
N GLU A 317 -0.44 11.06 20.96
CA GLU A 317 -1.47 11.95 20.41
C GLU A 317 -1.31 12.21 18.87
N LEU A 318 -0.65 11.29 18.17
CA LEU A 318 -0.45 11.38 16.72
C LEU A 318 -1.64 10.86 15.93
N ILE A 319 -2.48 10.01 16.55
CA ILE A 319 -3.82 9.62 16.08
C ILE A 319 -4.86 9.97 17.14
N PRO A 320 -6.09 10.38 16.75
CA PRO A 320 -7.09 10.91 17.68
C PRO A 320 -7.91 9.83 18.40
N VAL A 321 -7.84 8.57 17.96
CA VAL A 321 -8.68 7.47 18.46
C VAL A 321 -7.83 6.25 18.76
N LYS A 322 -8.23 5.49 19.79
CA LYS A 322 -7.66 4.17 20.08
C LYS A 322 -8.25 3.17 19.10
N LEU A 323 -7.38 2.35 18.48
CA LEU A 323 -7.77 1.37 17.48
C LEU A 323 -7.79 -0.04 18.07
N ASP A 324 -8.58 -0.92 17.48
CA ASP A 324 -8.45 -2.36 17.54
C ASP A 324 -8.08 -2.87 16.13
N ILE A 325 -6.88 -3.41 15.98
CA ILE A 325 -6.39 -3.89 14.67
C ILE A 325 -7.25 -5.04 14.13
N ASN A 326 -7.90 -5.81 15.02
CA ASN A 326 -8.80 -6.89 14.62
C ASN A 326 -10.00 -6.41 13.79
N ASP A 327 -10.38 -5.13 13.90
CA ASP A 327 -11.46 -4.55 13.09
C ASP A 327 -11.12 -4.52 11.58
N ALA A 328 -9.82 -4.57 11.25
CA ALA A 328 -9.33 -4.58 9.86
C ALA A 328 -8.88 -5.98 9.39
N ILE A 329 -9.12 -7.03 10.16
CA ILE A 329 -8.84 -8.42 9.75
C ILE A 329 -10.11 -9.01 9.12
N ILE A 330 -9.95 -9.76 8.02
CA ILE A 330 -11.03 -10.57 7.43
C ILE A 330 -11.15 -11.85 8.25
N LYS A 331 -12.36 -12.14 8.70
CA LYS A 331 -12.68 -13.34 9.48
C LYS A 331 -13.10 -14.49 8.57
#